data_0d1cdbacf19fa23ad6de665f1d6302d4
#
_entry.id   0d1cdbacf19fa23ad6de665f1d6302d4
#
_cell.length_a   1.000
_cell.length_b   1.000
_cell.length_c   1.000
_cell.angle_alpha   90.00
_cell.angle_beta   90.00
_cell.angle_gamma   90.00
#
_symmetry.space_group_name_H-M   'P 1'
#
loop_
_entity.id
_entity.type
_entity.pdbx_description
1 polymer ?
#
loop_
_entity_poly.entity_id
_entity_poly.type
_entity_poly.pdbx_seq_one_letter_code
_entity_poly.pdbx_strand_id
1 'polypeptide(L)'
;TKNYAKKIKNQYIEHLSLNKSINKKSVKILSDYFDHIFDLGESLFKSIIKLYNKDITSSKEVFKRLKTLSTLRFNYYANQTRPVEVSKQDGVALGCETHVDSGIFTILYQDKKGGLQVQNRKNKKWYNVPFNKKALVVNTGRALEFLTKGKFKATNHRVLWNKKKRMSIPFFFEPSYDFRMSKSFLNGSNSKNDGLIYEKFLNQSLKKFIEYQR
;
A
#
# COMPACT_ATOMS: atom_id res chain seq x y z
N THR A 1 -2.91 23.07 -2.42
CA THR A 1 -2.30 21.82 -1.93
C THR A 1 -2.79 21.38 -0.56
N LYS A 2 -2.94 22.30 0.43
CA LYS A 2 -3.60 22.00 1.73
C LYS A 2 -5.06 21.53 1.55
N ASN A 3 -5.74 21.98 0.53
CA ASN A 3 -7.11 21.60 0.20
C ASN A 3 -7.24 20.17 -0.35
N TYR A 4 -6.22 19.62 -1.01
CA TYR A 4 -6.32 18.29 -1.65
C TYR A 4 -6.31 17.16 -0.63
N ALA A 5 -5.37 17.17 0.31
CA ALA A 5 -5.30 16.14 1.37
C ALA A 5 -6.49 16.24 2.34
N LYS A 6 -6.96 17.47 2.64
CA LYS A 6 -8.19 17.69 3.40
C LYS A 6 -9.41 17.23 2.61
N LYS A 7 -9.42 17.43 1.29
CA LYS A 7 -10.47 16.98 0.37
C LYS A 7 -10.51 15.45 0.27
N ILE A 8 -9.35 14.77 0.18
CA ILE A 8 -9.28 13.30 0.18
C ILE A 8 -9.77 12.74 1.52
N LYS A 9 -9.29 13.25 2.66
CA LYS A 9 -9.75 12.80 3.97
C LYS A 9 -11.23 13.06 4.17
N ASN A 10 -11.70 14.26 3.83
CA ASN A 10 -13.11 14.60 3.93
C ASN A 10 -13.97 13.83 2.92
N GLN A 11 -13.51 13.63 1.68
CA GLN A 11 -14.23 12.79 0.72
C GLN A 11 -14.33 11.33 1.18
N TYR A 12 -13.31 10.77 1.80
CA TYR A 12 -13.37 9.40 2.31
C TYR A 12 -14.32 9.27 3.50
N ILE A 13 -14.28 10.22 4.43
CA ILE A 13 -15.23 10.30 5.56
C ILE A 13 -16.61 10.71 5.05
N GLU A 14 -16.73 11.65 4.09
CA GLU A 14 -17.98 12.03 3.47
C GLU A 14 -18.58 10.91 2.64
N HIS A 15 -17.82 10.16 1.85
CA HIS A 15 -18.33 8.96 1.17
C HIS A 15 -18.85 7.90 2.14
N LEU A 16 -18.20 7.73 3.28
CA LEU A 16 -18.69 6.86 4.35
C LEU A 16 -19.90 7.45 5.06
N SER A 17 -20.00 8.78 5.22
CA SER A 17 -21.09 9.46 5.90
C SER A 17 -22.28 9.81 4.97
N LEU A 18 -22.02 10.04 3.67
CA LEU A 18 -23.06 10.31 2.67
C LEU A 18 -23.81 9.04 2.24
N ASN A 19 -23.20 7.87 2.42
CA ASN A 19 -23.88 6.63 2.17
C ASN A 19 -24.76 6.28 3.38
N LYS A 20 -26.02 6.77 3.39
CA LYS A 20 -27.04 6.52 4.44
C LYS A 20 -27.22 5.04 4.79
N SER A 21 -26.63 4.11 4.01
CA SER A 21 -26.65 2.66 4.25
C SER A 21 -25.58 2.18 5.25
N ILE A 22 -24.54 2.98 5.55
CA ILE A 22 -23.48 2.60 6.48
C ILE A 22 -23.84 3.12 7.88
N ASN A 23 -24.18 2.21 8.78
CA ASN A 23 -24.52 2.59 10.15
C ASN A 23 -23.28 3.02 10.95
N LYS A 24 -23.50 3.80 12.04
CA LYS A 24 -22.44 4.30 12.92
C LYS A 24 -21.53 3.20 13.48
N LYS A 25 -22.06 1.99 13.75
CA LYS A 25 -21.30 0.85 14.24
C LYS A 25 -20.28 0.37 13.20
N SER A 26 -20.67 0.28 11.93
CA SER A 26 -19.77 -0.11 10.84
C SER A 26 -18.67 0.93 10.63
N VAL A 27 -19.00 2.22 10.66
CA VAL A 27 -18.02 3.31 10.58
C VAL A 27 -16.99 3.20 11.71
N LYS A 28 -17.45 2.96 12.95
CA LYS A 28 -16.56 2.79 14.09
C LYS A 28 -15.62 1.60 13.91
N ILE A 29 -16.12 0.44 13.50
CA ILE A 29 -15.30 -0.76 13.25
C ILE A 29 -14.23 -0.49 12.20
N LEU A 30 -14.58 0.19 11.11
CA LEU A 30 -13.63 0.53 10.03
C LEU A 30 -12.57 1.51 10.51
N SER A 31 -12.96 2.51 11.31
CA SER A 31 -12.03 3.48 11.91
C SER A 31 -11.07 2.79 12.88
N ASP A 32 -11.59 1.96 13.79
CA ASP A 32 -10.78 1.22 14.76
C ASP A 32 -9.79 0.27 14.02
N TYR A 33 -10.24 -0.40 12.97
CA TYR A 33 -9.38 -1.26 12.15
C TYR A 33 -8.28 -0.45 11.45
N PHE A 34 -8.63 0.71 10.87
CA PHE A 34 -7.66 1.60 10.24
C PHE A 34 -6.58 2.03 11.24
N ASP A 35 -6.98 2.42 12.44
CA ASP A 35 -6.05 2.88 13.47
C ASP A 35 -5.09 1.78 13.90
N HIS A 36 -5.60 0.58 14.19
CA HIS A 36 -4.76 -0.56 14.59
C HIS A 36 -3.78 -0.98 13.50
N ILE A 37 -4.22 -1.01 12.23
CA ILE A 37 -3.34 -1.43 11.15
C ILE A 37 -2.31 -0.34 10.79
N PHE A 38 -2.64 0.94 11.02
CA PHE A 38 -1.72 2.05 10.91
C PHE A 38 -0.61 1.94 11.97
N ASP A 39 -0.96 1.68 13.23
CA ASP A 39 0.00 1.47 14.32
C ASP A 39 0.92 0.26 14.07
N LEU A 40 0.37 -0.81 13.48
CA LEU A 40 1.17 -1.95 13.03
C LEU A 40 2.19 -1.53 11.96
N GLY A 41 1.76 -0.74 10.96
CA GLY A 41 2.63 -0.20 9.92
C GLY A 41 3.76 0.65 10.49
N GLU A 42 3.46 1.54 11.44
CA GLU A 42 4.49 2.31 12.14
C GLU A 42 5.47 1.43 12.90
N SER A 43 4.99 0.39 13.59
CA SER A 43 5.82 -0.54 14.36
C SER A 43 6.78 -1.33 13.47
N LEU A 44 6.29 -1.78 12.31
CA LEU A 44 7.12 -2.43 11.29
C LEU A 44 8.19 -1.49 10.74
N PHE A 45 7.83 -0.24 10.44
CA PHE A 45 8.78 0.75 9.95
C PHE A 45 9.83 1.10 11.00
N LYS A 46 9.45 1.27 12.27
CA LYS A 46 10.39 1.48 13.39
C LYS A 46 11.40 0.33 13.51
N SER A 47 10.96 -0.91 13.29
CA SER A 47 11.86 -2.07 13.29
C SER A 47 12.89 -2.00 12.17
N ILE A 48 12.50 -1.53 10.97
CA ILE A 48 13.42 -1.29 9.86
C ILE A 48 14.40 -0.17 10.18
N ILE A 49 13.92 0.96 10.73
CA ILE A 49 14.78 2.09 11.09
C ILE A 49 15.87 1.66 12.08
N LYS A 50 15.57 0.81 13.06
CA LYS A 50 16.53 0.25 14.00
C LYS A 50 17.69 -0.49 13.32
N LEU A 51 17.41 -1.22 12.21
CA LEU A 51 18.46 -1.90 11.44
C LEU A 51 19.48 -0.93 10.80
N TYR A 52 19.14 0.36 10.74
CA TYR A 52 20.04 1.42 10.23
C TYR A 52 20.66 2.26 11.35
N ASN A 53 20.54 1.82 12.62
CA ASN A 53 21.02 2.57 13.81
C ASN A 53 20.50 4.01 13.88
N LYS A 54 19.26 4.23 13.40
CA LYS A 54 18.62 5.55 13.42
C LYS A 54 17.72 5.72 14.60
N ASP A 55 17.63 6.97 15.06
CA ASP A 55 16.68 7.35 16.08
C ASP A 55 15.24 7.12 15.61
N ILE A 56 14.46 6.45 16.46
CA ILE A 56 13.04 6.11 16.22
C ILE A 56 12.18 7.38 16.10
N THR A 57 12.62 8.51 16.65
CA THR A 57 11.91 9.81 16.53
C THR A 57 11.71 10.21 15.08
N SER A 58 12.60 9.80 14.18
CA SER A 58 12.47 10.03 12.74
C SER A 58 11.18 9.46 12.15
N SER A 59 10.57 8.44 12.77
CA SER A 59 9.29 7.88 12.28
C SER A 59 8.13 8.87 12.38
N LYS A 60 8.12 9.74 13.41
CA LYS A 60 7.08 10.76 13.62
C LYS A 60 7.10 11.83 12.54
N GLU A 61 8.24 12.09 11.91
CA GLU A 61 8.36 13.02 10.79
C GLU A 61 7.79 12.41 9.50
N VAL A 62 7.96 11.09 9.33
CA VAL A 62 7.48 10.35 8.16
C VAL A 62 5.96 10.19 8.22
N PHE A 63 5.43 9.80 9.39
CA PHE A 63 4.02 9.45 9.57
C PHE A 63 3.32 10.40 10.54
N LYS A 64 2.67 11.40 9.98
CA LYS A 64 1.75 12.28 10.73
C LYS A 64 0.33 11.83 10.42
N ARG A 65 -0.35 11.22 11.40
CA ARG A 65 -1.68 10.60 11.20
C ARG A 65 -2.68 11.52 10.49
N LEU A 66 -2.70 12.81 10.81
CA LEU A 66 -3.58 13.80 10.17
C LEU A 66 -3.16 14.18 8.75
N LYS A 67 -1.97 13.75 8.31
CA LYS A 67 -1.39 14.08 7.00
C LYS A 67 -1.07 12.85 6.17
N THR A 68 -1.41 11.66 6.67
CA THR A 68 -1.14 10.39 5.97
C THR A 68 -1.95 10.29 4.70
N LEU A 69 -1.35 9.70 3.67
CA LEU A 69 -2.03 9.23 2.47
C LEU A 69 -2.39 7.74 2.55
N SER A 70 -2.19 7.13 3.72
CA SER A 70 -2.54 5.72 3.93
C SER A 70 -4.01 5.48 3.63
N THR A 71 -4.28 4.39 2.92
CA THR A 71 -5.62 4.07 2.41
C THR A 71 -5.98 2.63 2.72
N LEU A 72 -7.16 2.43 3.31
CA LEU A 72 -7.80 1.13 3.45
C LEU A 72 -8.72 0.91 2.26
N ARG A 73 -8.49 -0.15 1.48
CA ARG A 73 -9.29 -0.48 0.30
C ARG A 73 -9.99 -1.81 0.50
N PHE A 74 -11.20 -1.92 0.00
CA PHE A 74 -11.97 -3.18 -0.07
C PHE A 74 -12.07 -3.61 -1.52
N ASN A 75 -11.37 -4.69 -1.88
CA ASN A 75 -11.42 -5.26 -3.20
C ASN A 75 -12.37 -6.46 -3.20
N TYR A 76 -13.48 -6.31 -3.89
CA TYR A 76 -14.41 -7.39 -4.12
C TYR A 76 -14.38 -7.80 -5.59
N TYR A 77 -13.83 -8.97 -5.84
CA TYR A 77 -13.82 -9.60 -7.14
C TYR A 77 -15.11 -10.41 -7.28
N ALA A 78 -16.07 -9.87 -8.00
CA ALA A 78 -17.30 -10.57 -8.32
C ALA A 78 -17.01 -11.77 -9.24
N ASN A 79 -18.04 -12.53 -9.65
CA ASN A 79 -17.91 -13.58 -10.66
C ASN A 79 -17.48 -12.94 -11.99
N GLN A 80 -16.19 -12.84 -12.22
CA GLN A 80 -15.64 -12.24 -13.43
C GLN A 80 -15.77 -13.22 -14.60
N THR A 81 -16.42 -12.80 -15.66
CA THR A 81 -16.57 -13.60 -16.89
C THR A 81 -15.29 -13.66 -17.71
N ARG A 82 -14.41 -12.66 -17.56
CA ARG A 82 -13.12 -12.54 -18.27
C ARG A 82 -12.04 -12.00 -17.35
N PRO A 83 -10.74 -12.31 -17.59
CA PRO A 83 -9.62 -11.72 -16.86
C PRO A 83 -9.49 -10.20 -17.14
N VAL A 84 -8.84 -9.49 -16.21
CA VAL A 84 -8.44 -8.08 -16.40
C VAL A 84 -7.32 -8.00 -17.43
N GLU A 85 -6.39 -8.96 -17.38
CA GLU A 85 -5.25 -9.07 -18.28
C GLU A 85 -4.84 -10.53 -18.47
N VAL A 86 -4.23 -10.82 -19.63
CA VAL A 86 -3.45 -12.04 -19.82
C VAL A 86 -1.97 -11.66 -19.82
N SER A 87 -1.22 -12.20 -18.86
CA SER A 87 0.18 -11.89 -18.67
C SER A 87 1.01 -12.21 -19.92
N LYS A 88 1.69 -11.23 -20.47
CA LYS A 88 2.58 -11.40 -21.63
C LYS A 88 3.81 -12.27 -21.32
N GLN A 89 4.18 -12.39 -20.04
CA GLN A 89 5.36 -13.15 -19.62
C GLN A 89 5.12 -14.66 -19.67
N ASP A 90 3.95 -15.13 -19.28
CA ASP A 90 3.66 -16.55 -19.06
C ASP A 90 2.27 -17.00 -19.48
N GLY A 91 1.48 -16.15 -20.14
CA GLY A 91 0.13 -16.47 -20.62
C GLY A 91 -0.92 -16.66 -19.52
N VAL A 92 -0.61 -16.35 -18.28
CA VAL A 92 -1.52 -16.55 -17.14
C VAL A 92 -2.60 -15.47 -17.12
N ALA A 93 -3.87 -15.90 -16.96
CA ALA A 93 -5.00 -15.00 -16.80
C ALA A 93 -4.99 -14.34 -15.41
N LEU A 94 -5.12 -13.01 -15.36
CA LEU A 94 -5.00 -12.20 -14.16
C LEU A 94 -6.32 -11.51 -13.80
N GLY A 95 -6.61 -11.49 -12.49
CA GLY A 95 -7.68 -10.68 -11.88
C GLY A 95 -7.16 -9.31 -11.39
N CYS A 96 -5.85 -9.18 -11.24
CA CYS A 96 -5.14 -7.92 -11.05
C CYS A 96 -3.77 -8.02 -11.73
N GLU A 97 -3.44 -7.02 -12.52
CA GLU A 97 -2.20 -6.94 -13.28
C GLU A 97 -0.94 -7.04 -12.42
N THR A 98 0.19 -7.36 -13.05
CA THR A 98 1.49 -7.37 -12.39
C THR A 98 1.95 -5.95 -12.07
N HIS A 99 2.19 -5.67 -10.81
CA HIS A 99 2.63 -4.34 -10.36
C HIS A 99 3.46 -4.39 -9.08
N VAL A 100 3.91 -3.23 -8.66
CA VAL A 100 4.49 -2.95 -7.34
C VAL A 100 3.75 -1.78 -6.73
N ASP A 101 3.56 -1.81 -5.41
CA ASP A 101 2.90 -0.73 -4.68
C ASP A 101 3.81 0.50 -4.55
N SER A 102 3.21 1.68 -4.41
CA SER A 102 3.92 2.96 -4.30
C SER A 102 4.47 3.24 -2.91
N GLY A 103 3.80 2.77 -1.87
CA GLY A 103 4.02 3.13 -0.47
C GLY A 103 5.24 2.52 0.21
N ILE A 104 5.20 2.56 1.54
CA ILE A 104 6.19 1.88 2.39
C ILE A 104 5.90 0.39 2.43
N PHE A 105 4.67 0.04 2.86
CA PHE A 105 4.15 -1.32 2.91
C PHE A 105 2.74 -1.38 2.36
N THR A 106 2.34 -2.57 1.93
CA THR A 106 0.94 -2.95 1.88
C THR A 106 0.73 -4.07 2.88
N ILE A 107 -0.21 -3.87 3.80
CA ILE A 107 -0.61 -4.86 4.80
C ILE A 107 -1.96 -5.41 4.37
N LEU A 108 -1.99 -6.67 3.96
CA LEU A 108 -3.10 -7.25 3.22
C LEU A 108 -3.76 -8.39 3.99
N TYR A 109 -5.08 -8.28 4.18
CA TYR A 109 -5.93 -9.43 4.40
C TYR A 109 -6.40 -9.99 3.05
N GLN A 110 -6.35 -11.32 2.88
CA GLN A 110 -7.00 -12.02 1.78
C GLN A 110 -7.89 -13.15 2.30
N ASP A 111 -8.95 -13.45 1.60
CA ASP A 111 -9.82 -14.57 1.94
C ASP A 111 -9.22 -15.93 1.53
N LYS A 112 -9.90 -17.03 1.91
CA LYS A 112 -9.46 -18.41 1.62
C LYS A 112 -9.39 -18.76 0.13
N LYS A 113 -9.86 -17.91 -0.75
CA LYS A 113 -9.73 -18.12 -2.21
C LYS A 113 -8.30 -17.88 -2.69
N GLY A 114 -7.52 -17.07 -1.95
CA GLY A 114 -6.12 -16.82 -2.28
C GLY A 114 -5.96 -16.11 -3.63
N GLY A 115 -5.05 -16.65 -4.45
CA GLY A 115 -4.77 -16.15 -5.81
C GLY A 115 -3.72 -15.06 -5.87
N LEU A 116 -3.25 -14.54 -4.73
CA LEU A 116 -2.11 -13.63 -4.71
C LEU A 116 -0.85 -14.40 -5.06
N GLN A 117 -0.05 -13.84 -5.98
CA GLN A 117 1.29 -14.32 -6.32
C GLN A 117 2.32 -13.21 -6.13
N VAL A 118 3.51 -13.61 -5.68
CA VAL A 118 4.69 -12.75 -5.59
C VAL A 118 5.81 -13.29 -6.47
N GLN A 119 6.57 -12.38 -7.09
CA GLN A 119 7.69 -12.77 -7.95
C GLN A 119 9.00 -12.79 -7.17
N ASN A 120 9.68 -13.91 -7.20
CA ASN A 120 11.05 -13.97 -6.72
C ASN A 120 11.98 -13.20 -7.68
N ARG A 121 12.75 -12.27 -7.14
CA ARG A 121 13.56 -11.34 -7.96
C ARG A 121 14.75 -12.00 -8.62
N LYS A 122 15.33 -13.06 -8.00
CA LYS A 122 16.51 -13.74 -8.51
C LYS A 122 16.16 -14.62 -9.70
N ASN A 123 15.19 -15.52 -9.52
CA ASN A 123 14.83 -16.53 -10.53
C ASN A 123 13.61 -16.14 -11.38
N LYS A 124 12.97 -14.98 -11.11
CA LYS A 124 11.77 -14.45 -11.80
C LYS A 124 10.55 -15.38 -11.74
N LYS A 125 10.58 -16.43 -10.95
CA LYS A 125 9.45 -17.35 -10.75
C LYS A 125 8.38 -16.74 -9.87
N TRP A 126 7.14 -17.08 -10.14
CA TRP A 126 5.97 -16.68 -9.36
C TRP A 126 5.65 -17.73 -8.31
N TYR A 127 5.36 -17.27 -7.10
CA TYR A 127 4.99 -18.10 -5.96
C TYR A 127 3.64 -17.68 -5.42
N ASN A 128 2.77 -18.67 -5.14
CA ASN A 128 1.50 -18.42 -4.48
C ASN A 128 1.73 -17.99 -3.03
N VAL A 129 0.98 -16.98 -2.59
CA VAL A 129 0.91 -16.61 -1.18
C VAL A 129 -0.28 -17.33 -0.56
N PRO A 130 -0.06 -18.33 0.31
CA PRO A 130 -1.14 -19.12 0.88
C PRO A 130 -2.01 -18.25 1.81
N PHE A 131 -3.31 -18.59 1.88
CA PHE A 131 -4.18 -18.02 2.89
C PHE A 131 -3.81 -18.54 4.28
N ASN A 132 -3.75 -17.64 5.25
CA ASN A 132 -3.65 -17.97 6.67
C ASN A 132 -4.60 -17.06 7.45
N LYS A 133 -5.60 -17.64 8.14
CA LYS A 133 -6.60 -16.89 8.91
C LYS A 133 -6.03 -16.11 10.09
N LYS A 134 -4.81 -16.44 10.53
CA LYS A 134 -4.13 -15.82 11.69
C LYS A 134 -3.03 -14.84 11.26
N ALA A 135 -2.86 -14.58 9.97
CA ALA A 135 -1.78 -13.75 9.48
C ALA A 135 -2.25 -12.76 8.41
N LEU A 136 -1.61 -11.61 8.37
CA LEU A 136 -1.67 -10.65 7.28
C LEU A 136 -0.44 -10.81 6.40
N VAL A 137 -0.59 -10.56 5.11
CA VAL A 137 0.55 -10.51 4.17
C VAL A 137 1.11 -9.09 4.18
N VAL A 138 2.44 -8.98 4.30
CA VAL A 138 3.11 -7.69 4.19
C VAL A 138 4.05 -7.70 3.00
N ASN A 139 3.88 -6.76 2.09
CA ASN A 139 4.82 -6.52 1.00
C ASN A 139 5.36 -5.10 1.02
N THR A 140 6.59 -4.95 0.55
CA THR A 140 7.31 -3.68 0.46
C THR A 140 6.95 -2.92 -0.81
N GLY A 141 6.87 -1.60 -0.70
CA GLY A 141 6.58 -0.71 -1.81
C GLY A 141 7.78 0.15 -2.26
N ARG A 142 7.55 0.97 -3.28
CA ARG A 142 8.59 1.82 -3.92
C ARG A 142 9.14 2.89 -3.00
N ALA A 143 8.33 3.44 -2.10
CA ALA A 143 8.81 4.44 -1.15
C ALA A 143 9.84 3.85 -0.20
N LEU A 144 9.62 2.63 0.31
CA LEU A 144 10.61 1.95 1.14
C LEU A 144 11.87 1.61 0.35
N GLU A 145 11.73 1.13 -0.89
CA GLU A 145 12.88 0.87 -1.77
C GLU A 145 13.72 2.15 -1.96
N PHE A 146 13.07 3.28 -2.19
CA PHE A 146 13.75 4.56 -2.36
C PHE A 146 14.50 4.99 -1.10
N LEU A 147 13.83 5.00 0.06
CA LEU A 147 14.40 5.41 1.34
C LEU A 147 15.56 4.53 1.79
N THR A 148 15.53 3.24 1.42
CA THR A 148 16.56 2.26 1.79
C THR A 148 17.64 2.09 0.73
N LYS A 149 17.69 2.96 -0.30
CA LYS A 149 18.59 2.84 -1.46
C LYS A 149 18.57 1.44 -2.08
N GLY A 150 17.38 0.84 -2.12
CA GLY A 150 17.15 -0.47 -2.71
C GLY A 150 17.55 -1.67 -1.85
N LYS A 151 17.87 -1.52 -0.58
CA LYS A 151 18.07 -2.67 0.33
C LYS A 151 16.77 -3.45 0.52
N PHE A 152 15.65 -2.75 0.77
CA PHE A 152 14.30 -3.34 0.73
C PHE A 152 13.67 -3.03 -0.60
N LYS A 153 13.63 -4.01 -1.47
CA LYS A 153 13.10 -3.86 -2.82
C LYS A 153 11.58 -3.93 -2.84
N ALA A 154 10.94 -3.10 -3.66
CA ALA A 154 9.51 -3.22 -3.91
C ALA A 154 9.18 -4.58 -4.53
N THR A 155 8.11 -5.22 -4.07
CA THR A 155 7.77 -6.60 -4.42
C THR A 155 6.80 -6.64 -5.60
N ASN A 156 7.22 -7.22 -6.72
CA ASN A 156 6.31 -7.53 -7.82
C ASN A 156 5.28 -8.56 -7.36
N HIS A 157 4.00 -8.24 -7.55
CA HIS A 157 2.91 -9.14 -7.24
C HIS A 157 1.77 -8.99 -8.24
N ARG A 158 0.90 -9.99 -8.27
CA ARG A 158 -0.26 -10.08 -9.14
C ARG A 158 -1.35 -10.93 -8.50
N VAL A 159 -2.58 -10.86 -9.00
CA VAL A 159 -3.66 -11.74 -8.56
C VAL A 159 -4.12 -12.58 -9.73
N LEU A 160 -4.17 -13.89 -9.53
CA LEU A 160 -4.69 -14.83 -10.52
C LEU A 160 -6.19 -14.57 -10.76
N TRP A 161 -6.60 -14.62 -12.01
CA TRP A 161 -8.01 -14.58 -12.34
C TRP A 161 -8.72 -15.82 -11.80
N ASN A 162 -9.91 -15.60 -11.24
CA ASN A 162 -10.74 -16.68 -10.71
C ASN A 162 -12.21 -16.38 -11.01
N LYS A 163 -12.95 -17.37 -11.51
CA LYS A 163 -14.39 -17.25 -11.70
C LYS A 163 -15.19 -17.11 -10.39
N LYS A 164 -14.60 -17.53 -9.26
CA LYS A 164 -15.28 -17.48 -7.96
C LYS A 164 -15.09 -16.11 -7.30
N LYS A 165 -16.08 -15.70 -6.51
CA LYS A 165 -16.01 -14.49 -5.70
C LYS A 165 -14.78 -14.53 -4.78
N ARG A 166 -14.03 -13.42 -4.69
CA ARG A 166 -12.86 -13.24 -3.84
C ARG A 166 -12.95 -11.87 -3.17
N MET A 167 -12.48 -11.79 -1.93
CA MET A 167 -12.32 -10.53 -1.22
C MET A 167 -10.89 -10.38 -0.72
N SER A 168 -10.39 -9.15 -0.79
CA SER A 168 -9.15 -8.76 -0.11
C SER A 168 -9.23 -7.34 0.39
N ILE A 169 -8.51 -7.06 1.48
CA ILE A 169 -8.52 -5.76 2.14
C ILE A 169 -7.06 -5.30 2.28
N PRO A 170 -6.50 -4.65 1.26
CA PRO A 170 -5.19 -4.02 1.36
C PRO A 170 -5.27 -2.72 2.17
N PHE A 171 -4.31 -2.55 3.05
CA PHE A 171 -4.00 -1.30 3.68
C PHE A 171 -2.67 -0.79 3.12
N PHE A 172 -2.73 0.27 2.32
CA PHE A 172 -1.56 0.93 1.78
C PHE A 172 -1.01 1.88 2.83
N PHE A 173 0.11 1.50 3.45
CA PHE A 173 0.77 2.32 4.47
C PHE A 173 1.72 3.31 3.80
N GLU A 174 1.33 4.57 3.86
CA GLU A 174 1.91 5.66 3.09
C GLU A 174 2.49 6.74 4.02
N PRO A 175 3.59 7.40 3.66
CA PRO A 175 4.07 8.59 4.35
C PRO A 175 3.04 9.72 4.36
N SER A 176 3.30 10.72 5.19
CA SER A 176 2.58 12.00 5.14
C SER A 176 2.79 12.68 3.79
N TYR A 177 1.76 13.31 3.25
CA TYR A 177 1.82 13.95 1.93
C TYR A 177 2.95 14.98 1.82
N ASP A 178 3.28 15.67 2.91
CA ASP A 178 4.33 16.69 3.00
C ASP A 178 5.71 16.14 3.39
N PHE A 179 5.82 14.81 3.59
CA PHE A 179 7.10 14.19 3.90
C PHE A 179 8.09 14.36 2.74
N ARG A 180 9.27 14.86 3.04
CA ARG A 180 10.35 15.01 2.06
C ARG A 180 11.20 13.73 2.01
N MET A 181 11.03 12.98 0.94
CA MET A 181 11.77 11.75 0.70
C MET A 181 13.17 12.04 0.24
N SER A 182 14.18 11.62 1.00
CA SER A 182 15.58 11.67 0.61
C SER A 182 16.20 10.28 0.62
N LYS A 183 17.06 9.98 -0.36
CA LYS A 183 17.87 8.75 -0.38
C LYS A 183 18.87 8.69 0.78
N SER A 184 19.17 9.82 1.40
CA SER A 184 20.03 9.93 2.58
C SER A 184 19.25 9.86 3.90
N PHE A 185 17.93 9.78 3.86
CA PHE A 185 17.07 9.78 5.06
C PHE A 185 17.54 8.77 6.11
N LEU A 186 17.87 7.55 5.72
CA LEU A 186 18.35 6.50 6.63
C LEU A 186 19.85 6.57 6.92
N ASN A 187 20.61 7.42 6.24
CA ASN A 187 22.07 7.54 6.41
C ASN A 187 22.51 8.82 7.16
N GLY A 188 21.56 9.60 7.68
CA GLY A 188 21.88 10.70 8.61
C GLY A 188 22.19 12.07 8.02
N SER A 189 22.28 12.22 6.73
CA SER A 189 22.42 13.52 6.10
C SER A 189 21.05 14.07 5.72
N ASN A 190 20.38 14.74 6.65
CA ASN A 190 19.20 15.54 6.37
C ASN A 190 19.61 16.87 5.75
N SER A 191 19.96 16.87 4.49
CA SER A 191 19.91 18.11 3.71
C SER A 191 18.43 18.50 3.60
N LYS A 192 18.02 19.58 4.28
CA LYS A 192 16.62 20.07 4.25
C LYS A 192 16.13 20.38 2.82
N ASN A 193 17.03 20.51 1.88
CA ASN A 193 16.75 20.87 0.48
C ASN A 193 16.84 19.69 -0.50
N ASP A 194 17.27 18.50 -0.05
CA ASP A 194 17.43 17.36 -0.93
C ASP A 194 16.27 16.38 -0.72
N GLY A 195 15.49 16.15 -1.76
CA GLY A 195 14.41 15.17 -1.75
C GLY A 195 13.10 15.63 -2.40
N LEU A 196 12.33 14.66 -2.84
CA LEU A 196 11.01 14.84 -3.46
C LEU A 196 9.92 14.77 -2.39
N ILE A 197 8.95 15.69 -2.40
CA ILE A 197 7.78 15.60 -1.54
C ILE A 197 6.97 14.34 -1.90
N TYR A 198 6.54 13.59 -0.88
CA TYR A 198 5.87 12.30 -1.08
C TYR A 198 4.64 12.38 -1.98
N GLU A 199 3.81 13.41 -1.84
CA GLU A 199 2.66 13.61 -2.72
C GLU A 199 3.06 13.64 -4.21
N LYS A 200 4.16 14.31 -4.55
CA LYS A 200 4.67 14.34 -5.94
C LYS A 200 5.18 12.98 -6.38
N PHE A 201 5.89 12.27 -5.49
CA PHE A 201 6.37 10.91 -5.76
C PHE A 201 5.21 9.94 -6.01
N LEU A 202 4.17 10.00 -5.17
CA LEU A 202 2.97 9.17 -5.31
C LEU A 202 2.25 9.45 -6.63
N ASN A 203 2.02 10.73 -6.95
CA ASN A 203 1.36 11.12 -8.20
C ASN A 203 2.12 10.64 -9.45
N GLN A 204 3.46 10.68 -9.44
CA GLN A 204 4.28 10.12 -10.52
C GLN A 204 4.17 8.60 -10.62
N SER A 205 4.02 7.92 -9.47
CA SER A 205 3.86 6.47 -9.41
C SER A 205 2.48 6.03 -9.90
N LEU A 206 1.42 6.74 -9.51
CA LEU A 206 0.03 6.43 -9.87
C LEU A 206 -0.26 6.60 -11.37
N LYS A 207 0.40 7.54 -12.04
CA LYS A 207 0.25 7.72 -13.50
C LYS A 207 0.61 6.48 -14.33
N LYS A 208 1.27 5.50 -13.73
CA LYS A 208 1.63 4.23 -14.39
C LYS A 208 0.51 3.19 -14.34
N PHE A 209 -0.51 3.39 -13.53
CA PHE A 209 -1.65 2.47 -13.42
C PHE A 209 -2.79 2.93 -14.33
N ILE A 210 -3.37 1.98 -15.08
CA ILE A 210 -4.46 2.25 -16.03
C ILE A 210 -5.66 2.90 -15.35
N GLU A 211 -5.99 2.49 -14.13
CA GLU A 211 -7.12 3.02 -13.36
C GLU A 211 -6.99 4.52 -13.00
N TYR A 212 -5.79 5.09 -13.05
CA TYR A 212 -5.50 6.51 -12.76
C TYR A 212 -5.11 7.34 -14.00
N GLN A 213 -5.22 6.77 -15.20
CA GLN A 213 -4.91 7.45 -16.47
C GLN A 213 -6.13 8.14 -17.10
N ARG A 214 -7.28 8.20 -16.38
CA ARG A 214 -8.52 8.85 -16.82
C ARG A 214 -8.57 10.31 -16.39
#